data_225515d75e4f0e29868d9966507a2f8b
#
_entry.id   225515d75e4f0e29868d9966507a2f8b
#
_cell.length_a   1.000
_cell.length_b   1.000
_cell.length_c   1.000
_cell.angle_alpha   90.00
_cell.angle_beta   90.00
_cell.angle_gamma   90.00
#
_symmetry.space_group_name_H-M   'P 1'
#
loop_
_entity.id
_entity.type
_entity.pdbx_description
1 polymer ?
#
loop_
_entity_poly.entity_id
_entity_poly.type
_entity_poly.pdbx_seq_one_letter_code
_entity_poly.pdbx_strand_id
1 'polypeptide(L)'
;MNRFLLFLLSVFWCMAGICANHPSSLLPLPQKYQFNGKKSSGELTVEEKYVSQIEGAKFQEEAYHLTVTGKRIILEATTPKGMYWGKQTLEQLKYTKNKKTYLPQCEITDWPAFRIRGFMHDVGRSYIPVEELKREISLLSRYKINVFHWHLTENQAWRLECKKYPQLNAPENMEREKGKYYTLEEARQLVEFCKQHQVLLIPEIDMPGHSAAFERTFKTDMQSEKGTQILKDIIDEVCATFDVPYLHIGTDEVQFTNPDFVPMMVRY
;
A
#
# COMPACT_ATOMS: atom_id res chain seq x y z
N MET A 1 0.90 -11.14 57.07
CA MET A 1 -0.06 -11.21 55.96
C MET A 1 -0.35 -9.87 55.29
N ASN A 2 0.07 -8.71 55.85
CA ASN A 2 -0.31 -7.39 55.33
C ASN A 2 0.73 -6.67 54.41
N ARG A 3 1.96 -7.18 54.31
CA ARG A 3 2.97 -6.53 53.43
C ARG A 3 2.93 -7.01 51.96
N PHE A 4 2.44 -8.21 51.72
CA PHE A 4 2.29 -8.77 50.35
C PHE A 4 1.08 -8.18 49.60
N LEU A 5 0.02 -7.85 50.32
CA LEU A 5 -1.21 -7.27 49.76
C LEU A 5 -1.00 -5.80 49.29
N LEU A 6 -0.16 -5.05 50.04
CA LEU A 6 0.19 -3.68 49.68
C LEU A 6 1.08 -3.58 48.43
N PHE A 7 1.95 -4.58 48.20
CA PHE A 7 2.79 -4.64 47.01
C PHE A 7 1.99 -4.98 45.75
N LEU A 8 1.02 -5.89 45.84
CA LEU A 8 0.10 -6.20 44.73
C LEU A 8 -0.82 -5.05 44.37
N LEU A 9 -1.30 -4.26 45.33
CA LEU A 9 -2.12 -3.08 45.10
C LEU A 9 -1.30 -1.93 44.45
N SER A 10 -0.02 -1.77 44.82
CA SER A 10 0.83 -0.76 44.21
C SER A 10 1.25 -1.09 42.77
N VAL A 11 1.46 -2.39 42.46
CA VAL A 11 1.72 -2.87 41.09
C VAL A 11 0.50 -2.74 40.19
N PHE A 12 -0.69 -3.01 40.73
CA PHE A 12 -1.97 -2.85 39.98
C PHE A 12 -2.30 -1.38 39.71
N TRP A 13 -1.96 -0.48 40.63
CA TRP A 13 -2.18 0.97 40.44
C TRP A 13 -1.18 1.58 39.45
N CYS A 14 0.06 1.09 39.37
CA CYS A 14 1.01 1.48 38.33
C CYS A 14 0.58 1.02 36.93
N MET A 15 -0.02 -0.17 36.81
CA MET A 15 -0.53 -0.65 35.52
C MET A 15 -1.82 0.04 35.08
N ALA A 16 -2.71 0.45 35.99
CA ALA A 16 -3.92 1.20 35.66
C ALA A 16 -3.64 2.63 35.18
N GLY A 17 -2.50 3.24 35.60
CA GLY A 17 -2.09 4.59 35.15
C GLY A 17 -1.52 4.61 33.73
N ILE A 18 -0.99 3.49 33.22
CA ILE A 18 -0.40 3.39 31.87
C ILE A 18 -1.47 3.20 30.79
N CYS A 19 -2.61 2.61 31.12
CA CYS A 19 -3.73 2.40 30.16
C CYS A 19 -4.61 3.63 29.92
N ALA A 20 -4.56 4.67 30.74
CA ALA A 20 -5.50 5.78 30.68
C ALA A 20 -5.20 6.83 29.59
N ASN A 21 -4.03 6.79 28.94
CA ASN A 21 -3.58 7.78 27.94
C ASN A 21 -3.20 7.16 26.58
N HIS A 22 -3.56 5.92 26.32
CA HIS A 22 -3.26 5.28 25.04
C HIS A 22 -4.33 5.66 24.02
N PRO A 23 -3.98 6.27 22.87
CA PRO A 23 -4.93 6.45 21.79
C PRO A 23 -5.18 5.07 21.16
N SER A 24 -6.23 4.42 21.60
CA SER A 24 -6.67 3.12 21.06
C SER A 24 -7.05 3.14 19.57
N SER A 25 -6.88 4.31 18.91
CA SER A 25 -7.31 4.56 17.54
C SER A 25 -6.18 4.70 16.52
N LEU A 26 -4.90 4.80 16.93
CA LEU A 26 -3.78 4.93 15.98
C LEU A 26 -3.34 3.55 15.46
N LEU A 27 -3.40 3.40 14.15
CA LEU A 27 -2.91 2.22 13.42
C LEU A 27 -2.10 2.66 12.20
N PRO A 28 -0.86 2.16 12.04
CA PRO A 28 -0.07 1.44 13.03
C PRO A 28 0.28 2.32 14.23
N LEU A 29 0.59 1.68 15.36
CA LEU A 29 1.05 2.40 16.55
C LEU A 29 2.40 3.08 16.27
N PRO A 30 2.56 4.39 16.58
CA PRO A 30 3.82 5.09 16.37
C PRO A 30 4.96 4.52 17.21
N GLN A 31 6.20 4.67 16.75
CA GLN A 31 7.41 4.18 17.43
C GLN A 31 7.62 4.84 18.79
N LYS A 32 7.37 6.16 18.88
CA LYS A 32 7.43 6.93 20.11
C LYS A 32 6.23 7.86 20.19
N TYR A 33 5.60 7.94 21.35
CA TYR A 33 4.49 8.86 21.58
C TYR A 33 4.33 9.22 23.05
N GLN A 34 3.87 10.45 23.29
CA GLN A 34 3.53 10.94 24.61
C GLN A 34 2.25 11.79 24.53
N PHE A 35 1.29 11.51 25.40
CA PHE A 35 0.06 12.27 25.54
C PHE A 35 0.00 12.90 26.92
N ASN A 36 -0.38 14.20 27.01
CA ASN A 36 -0.44 14.93 28.27
C ASN A 36 -1.86 14.97 28.88
N GLY A 37 -2.82 14.24 28.30
CA GLY A 37 -4.22 14.19 28.76
C GLY A 37 -5.05 15.41 28.37
N LYS A 38 -4.47 16.47 27.82
CA LYS A 38 -5.18 17.68 27.37
C LYS A 38 -5.68 17.49 25.93
N LYS A 39 -6.61 18.37 25.52
CA LYS A 39 -7.23 18.36 24.20
C LYS A 39 -7.18 19.75 23.61
N SER A 40 -6.95 19.80 22.31
CA SER A 40 -7.07 21.00 21.48
C SER A 40 -8.37 20.97 20.71
N SER A 41 -9.00 22.13 20.49
CA SER A 41 -10.24 22.26 19.70
C SER A 41 -10.37 23.67 19.15
N GLY A 42 -11.28 23.84 18.17
CA GLY A 42 -11.48 25.09 17.46
C GLY A 42 -10.50 25.25 16.31
N GLU A 43 -10.19 26.49 15.96
CA GLU A 43 -9.23 26.80 14.91
C GLU A 43 -7.81 26.46 15.36
N LEU A 44 -7.13 25.57 14.60
CA LEU A 44 -5.78 25.11 14.88
C LEU A 44 -4.86 25.56 13.76
N THR A 45 -3.72 26.16 14.13
CA THR A 45 -2.69 26.53 13.16
C THR A 45 -1.78 25.32 12.90
N VAL A 46 -1.67 24.94 11.64
CA VAL A 46 -0.78 23.85 11.20
C VAL A 46 0.47 24.46 10.57
N GLU A 47 1.63 24.06 11.08
CA GLU A 47 2.94 24.44 10.57
C GLU A 47 3.68 23.19 10.09
N GLU A 48 3.96 23.12 8.78
CA GLU A 48 4.71 22.02 8.14
C GLU A 48 6.16 22.46 7.92
N LYS A 49 7.12 21.63 8.33
CA LYS A 49 8.55 21.91 8.20
C LYS A 49 9.31 20.73 7.61
N TYR A 50 10.19 21.04 6.67
CA TYR A 50 11.20 20.08 6.26
C TYR A 50 12.47 20.28 7.09
N VAL A 51 12.96 19.17 7.67
CA VAL A 51 14.17 19.12 8.50
C VAL A 51 15.16 18.14 7.89
N SER A 52 16.43 18.29 8.23
CA SER A 52 17.48 17.40 7.70
C SER A 52 17.42 15.99 8.26
N GLN A 53 16.90 15.83 9.49
CA GLN A 53 16.84 14.56 10.19
C GLN A 53 15.72 14.54 11.23
N ILE A 54 15.08 13.40 11.42
CA ILE A 54 14.23 13.08 12.56
C ILE A 54 15.05 12.24 13.55
N GLU A 55 15.24 12.74 14.74
CA GLU A 55 16.11 12.12 15.74
C GLU A 55 15.65 10.72 16.15
N GLY A 56 16.58 9.76 16.06
CA GLY A 56 16.34 8.36 16.43
C GLY A 56 15.52 7.55 15.43
N ALA A 57 15.14 8.11 14.28
CA ALA A 57 14.44 7.38 13.22
C ALA A 57 15.42 6.55 12.38
N LYS A 58 15.01 5.29 12.06
CA LYS A 58 15.81 4.37 11.23
C LYS A 58 15.64 4.62 9.73
N PHE A 59 14.42 4.97 9.29
CA PHE A 59 14.08 5.17 7.88
C PHE A 59 13.66 6.63 7.69
N GLN A 60 14.66 7.48 7.49
CA GLN A 60 14.49 8.93 7.43
C GLN A 60 13.49 9.37 6.36
N GLU A 61 13.46 8.69 5.19
CA GLU A 61 12.58 9.03 4.07
C GLU A 61 11.09 8.92 4.38
N GLU A 62 10.73 8.20 5.44
CA GLU A 62 9.32 8.06 5.87
C GLU A 62 9.10 8.57 7.30
N ALA A 63 10.12 9.15 7.92
CA ALA A 63 10.06 9.61 9.29
C ALA A 63 9.38 10.98 9.41
N TYR A 64 8.69 11.18 10.54
CA TYR A 64 8.11 12.47 10.91
C TYR A 64 8.11 12.66 12.42
N HIS A 65 8.03 13.92 12.84
CA HIS A 65 7.76 14.34 14.21
C HIS A 65 6.52 15.25 14.22
N LEU A 66 5.57 14.92 15.08
CA LEU A 66 4.29 15.62 15.20
C LEU A 66 4.10 16.12 16.62
N THR A 67 3.93 17.43 16.80
CA THR A 67 3.62 18.06 18.07
C THR A 67 2.25 18.74 18.00
N VAL A 68 1.38 18.44 18.96
CA VAL A 68 0.07 19.09 19.11
C VAL A 68 0.02 19.75 20.48
N THR A 69 -0.01 21.10 20.52
CA THR A 69 -0.05 21.88 21.76
C THR A 69 -1.03 23.04 21.64
N GLY A 70 -1.94 23.19 22.59
CA GLY A 70 -2.90 24.31 22.62
C GLY A 70 -3.64 24.46 21.28
N LYS A 71 -3.34 25.51 20.52
CA LYS A 71 -3.89 25.79 19.19
C LYS A 71 -2.89 25.54 18.04
N ARG A 72 -1.74 24.96 18.35
CA ARG A 72 -0.64 24.81 17.40
C ARG A 72 -0.36 23.35 17.12
N ILE A 73 -0.22 23.03 15.85
CA ILE A 73 0.24 21.73 15.33
C ILE A 73 1.51 22.00 14.56
N ILE A 74 2.61 21.29 14.90
CA ILE A 74 3.86 21.32 14.14
C ILE A 74 4.09 19.93 13.63
N LEU A 75 4.25 19.79 12.31
CA LEU A 75 4.61 18.54 11.65
C LEU A 75 5.93 18.73 10.91
N GLU A 76 6.94 17.98 11.35
CA GLU A 76 8.29 17.98 10.80
C GLU A 76 8.55 16.64 10.10
N ALA A 77 9.16 16.68 8.93
CA ALA A 77 9.56 15.51 8.17
C ALA A 77 10.80 15.79 7.33
N THR A 78 11.49 14.75 6.90
CA THR A 78 12.67 14.91 6.03
C THR A 78 12.30 14.93 4.55
N THR A 79 11.11 14.38 4.18
CA THR A 79 10.66 14.25 2.79
C THR A 79 9.14 14.48 2.69
N PRO A 80 8.61 14.69 1.46
CA PRO A 80 7.18 14.70 1.22
C PRO A 80 6.46 13.43 1.68
N LYS A 81 7.12 12.27 1.59
CA LYS A 81 6.57 10.98 2.01
C LYS A 81 6.40 10.91 3.54
N GLY A 82 7.41 11.33 4.30
CA GLY A 82 7.30 11.45 5.77
C GLY A 82 6.22 12.45 6.17
N MET A 83 6.14 13.60 5.49
CA MET A 83 5.08 14.59 5.70
C MET A 83 3.68 14.00 5.47
N TYR A 84 3.52 13.21 4.41
CA TYR A 84 2.26 12.53 4.11
C TYR A 84 1.85 11.56 5.23
N TRP A 85 2.78 10.73 5.72
CA TRP A 85 2.49 9.81 6.83
C TRP A 85 2.17 10.51 8.14
N GLY A 86 2.84 11.61 8.42
CA GLY A 86 2.51 12.46 9.57
C GLY A 86 1.10 13.03 9.48
N LYS A 87 0.65 13.46 8.28
CA LYS A 87 -0.73 13.90 8.02
C LYS A 87 -1.73 12.76 8.26
N GLN A 88 -1.43 11.52 7.83
CA GLN A 88 -2.30 10.38 8.10
C GLN A 88 -2.47 10.14 9.61
N THR A 89 -1.39 10.26 10.39
CA THR A 89 -1.46 10.18 11.85
C THR A 89 -2.30 11.31 12.44
N LEU A 90 -2.11 12.53 11.98
CA LEU A 90 -2.89 13.68 12.42
C LEU A 90 -4.40 13.49 12.14
N GLU A 91 -4.76 12.96 10.96
CA GLU A 91 -6.16 12.66 10.63
C GLU A 91 -6.75 11.56 11.53
N GLN A 92 -5.97 10.53 11.87
CA GLN A 92 -6.42 9.48 12.79
C GLN A 92 -6.59 9.97 14.23
N LEU A 93 -5.85 11.01 14.65
CA LEU A 93 -5.98 11.61 15.97
C LEU A 93 -7.25 12.43 16.13
N LYS A 94 -7.86 12.92 15.05
CA LYS A 94 -9.07 13.74 15.09
C LYS A 94 -10.27 12.90 15.52
N TYR A 95 -11.02 13.39 16.47
CA TYR A 95 -12.31 12.81 16.84
C TYR A 95 -13.37 13.88 17.07
N THR A 96 -14.63 13.54 16.79
CA THR A 96 -15.75 14.44 16.92
C THR A 96 -16.60 14.04 18.13
N LYS A 97 -16.88 15.01 19.01
CA LYS A 97 -17.80 14.87 20.14
C LYS A 97 -18.69 16.11 20.21
N ASN A 98 -20.01 15.92 20.30
CA ASN A 98 -21.00 17.02 20.38
C ASN A 98 -20.79 18.03 19.23
N LYS A 99 -20.64 17.56 17.99
CA LYS A 99 -20.42 18.38 16.78
C LYS A 99 -19.15 19.25 16.79
N LYS A 100 -18.22 19.01 17.73
CA LYS A 100 -16.92 19.68 17.80
C LYS A 100 -15.80 18.67 17.54
N THR A 101 -14.83 19.06 16.74
CA THR A 101 -13.62 18.27 16.49
C THR A 101 -12.57 18.59 17.55
N TYR A 102 -11.95 17.54 18.04
CA TYR A 102 -10.88 17.58 19.04
C TYR A 102 -9.65 16.84 18.56
N LEU A 103 -8.51 17.26 19.05
CA LEU A 103 -7.23 16.60 18.92
C LEU A 103 -6.60 16.41 20.31
N PRO A 104 -6.11 15.23 20.68
CA PRO A 104 -5.34 15.08 21.88
C PRO A 104 -4.02 15.86 21.73
N GLN A 105 -3.58 16.54 22.80
CA GLN A 105 -2.26 17.14 22.82
C GLN A 105 -1.20 16.05 23.02
N CYS A 106 -0.24 15.99 22.12
CA CYS A 106 0.73 14.90 22.06
C CYS A 106 2.04 15.32 21.39
N GLU A 107 3.02 14.50 21.60
CA GLU A 107 4.28 14.48 20.87
C GLU A 107 4.47 13.06 20.31
N ILE A 108 4.67 12.94 19.00
CA ILE A 108 4.80 11.66 18.29
C ILE A 108 6.02 11.73 17.39
N THR A 109 6.92 10.76 17.52
CA THR A 109 8.01 10.53 16.56
C THR A 109 7.83 9.16 15.96
N ASP A 110 7.72 9.08 14.64
CA ASP A 110 7.40 7.81 13.98
C ASP A 110 8.20 7.60 12.70
N TRP A 111 8.43 6.34 12.41
CA TRP A 111 9.04 5.81 11.20
C TRP A 111 8.58 4.35 11.02
N PRO A 112 8.62 3.78 9.82
CA PRO A 112 8.16 2.41 9.60
C PRO A 112 9.09 1.39 10.26
N ALA A 113 8.51 0.28 10.76
CA ALA A 113 9.28 -0.90 11.19
C ALA A 113 9.86 -1.67 9.99
N PHE A 114 9.13 -1.66 8.85
CA PHE A 114 9.48 -2.33 7.60
C PHE A 114 9.44 -1.34 6.44
N ARG A 115 10.41 -1.42 5.53
CA ARG A 115 10.44 -0.57 4.31
C ARG A 115 9.28 -0.87 3.37
N ILE A 116 8.94 -2.15 3.22
CA ILE A 116 7.85 -2.61 2.36
C ILE A 116 6.69 -3.05 3.23
N ARG A 117 5.53 -2.44 3.01
CA ARG A 117 4.25 -2.75 3.65
C ARG A 117 3.23 -2.85 2.53
N GLY A 118 3.14 -4.07 1.97
CA GLY A 118 2.37 -4.32 0.76
C GLY A 118 1.01 -4.94 1.02
N PHE A 119 0.11 -4.67 0.08
CA PHE A 119 -1.15 -5.37 -0.08
C PHE A 119 -1.26 -5.82 -1.54
N MET A 120 -1.57 -7.09 -1.77
CA MET A 120 -1.79 -7.65 -3.10
C MET A 120 -3.28 -7.82 -3.35
N HIS A 121 -3.73 -7.40 -4.53
CA HIS A 121 -5.10 -7.63 -4.99
C HIS A 121 -5.10 -8.42 -6.29
N ASP A 122 -5.71 -9.60 -6.26
CA ASP A 122 -5.89 -10.47 -7.42
C ASP A 122 -7.18 -10.09 -8.16
N VAL A 123 -7.00 -9.33 -9.22
CA VAL A 123 -8.09 -8.93 -10.11
C VAL A 123 -8.27 -9.88 -11.30
N GLY A 124 -7.30 -10.77 -11.51
CA GLY A 124 -7.37 -11.85 -12.50
C GLY A 124 -8.53 -12.79 -12.21
N ARG A 125 -8.62 -13.27 -10.96
CA ARG A 125 -9.70 -14.13 -10.48
C ARG A 125 -11.04 -13.40 -10.33
N SER A 126 -11.03 -12.13 -9.90
CA SER A 126 -12.25 -11.34 -9.72
C SER A 126 -12.02 -9.88 -10.05
N TYR A 127 -12.70 -9.36 -11.08
CA TYR A 127 -12.55 -7.97 -11.50
C TYR A 127 -13.08 -7.00 -10.45
N ILE A 128 -12.28 -5.99 -10.14
CA ILE A 128 -12.65 -4.89 -9.24
C ILE A 128 -12.65 -3.59 -10.05
N PRO A 129 -13.75 -2.81 -10.04
CA PRO A 129 -13.77 -1.51 -10.72
C PRO A 129 -12.69 -0.55 -10.21
N VAL A 130 -12.12 0.27 -11.11
CA VAL A 130 -11.04 1.21 -10.77
C VAL A 130 -11.38 2.11 -9.59
N GLU A 131 -12.63 2.56 -9.49
CA GLU A 131 -13.07 3.42 -8.38
C GLU A 131 -13.05 2.70 -7.02
N GLU A 132 -13.29 1.38 -7.00
CA GLU A 132 -13.14 0.58 -5.78
C GLU A 132 -11.66 0.36 -5.44
N LEU A 133 -10.79 0.14 -6.44
CA LEU A 133 -9.33 0.08 -6.23
C LEU A 133 -8.80 1.40 -5.66
N LYS A 134 -9.28 2.54 -6.15
CA LYS A 134 -8.92 3.86 -5.60
C LYS A 134 -9.36 4.02 -4.14
N ARG A 135 -10.56 3.56 -3.78
CA ARG A 135 -11.04 3.58 -2.39
C ARG A 135 -10.17 2.69 -1.50
N GLU A 136 -9.83 1.50 -1.97
CA GLU A 136 -8.94 0.58 -1.27
C GLU A 136 -7.56 1.20 -1.05
N ILE A 137 -6.94 1.74 -2.08
CA ILE A 137 -5.62 2.40 -2.00
C ILE A 137 -5.66 3.58 -1.02
N SER A 138 -6.71 4.39 -1.04
CA SER A 138 -6.89 5.48 -0.06
C SER A 138 -6.97 4.94 1.36
N LEU A 139 -7.69 3.84 1.59
CA LEU A 139 -7.79 3.20 2.90
C LEU A 139 -6.44 2.61 3.33
N LEU A 140 -5.76 1.88 2.44
CA LEU A 140 -4.45 1.28 2.70
C LEU A 140 -3.42 2.37 3.07
N SER A 141 -3.39 3.47 2.33
CA SER A 141 -2.47 4.58 2.61
C SER A 141 -2.75 5.25 3.95
N ARG A 142 -4.01 5.34 4.38
CA ARG A 142 -4.37 5.84 5.72
C ARG A 142 -3.73 5.02 6.83
N TYR A 143 -3.50 3.73 6.61
CA TYR A 143 -2.80 2.82 7.51
C TYR A 143 -1.31 2.65 7.17
N LYS A 144 -0.76 3.55 6.35
CA LYS A 144 0.66 3.60 5.97
C LYS A 144 1.15 2.37 5.20
N ILE A 145 0.27 1.66 4.52
CA ILE A 145 0.65 0.69 3.49
C ILE A 145 1.24 1.48 2.33
N ASN A 146 2.41 1.07 1.84
CA ASN A 146 3.17 1.83 0.86
C ASN A 146 3.43 1.10 -0.45
N VAL A 147 2.89 -0.11 -0.61
CA VAL A 147 2.96 -0.91 -1.83
C VAL A 147 1.59 -1.50 -2.14
N PHE A 148 1.12 -1.30 -3.36
CA PHE A 148 -0.05 -1.97 -3.92
C PHE A 148 0.41 -2.90 -5.03
N HIS A 149 0.33 -4.20 -4.81
CA HIS A 149 0.69 -5.24 -5.76
C HIS A 149 -0.57 -5.63 -6.54
N TRP A 150 -0.58 -5.34 -7.83
CA TRP A 150 -1.75 -5.50 -8.69
C TRP A 150 -1.58 -6.72 -9.60
N HIS A 151 -2.15 -7.85 -9.19
CA HIS A 151 -2.10 -9.11 -9.92
C HIS A 151 -3.14 -9.11 -11.03
N LEU A 152 -2.70 -8.85 -12.26
CA LEU A 152 -3.55 -8.52 -13.42
C LEU A 152 -3.95 -9.70 -14.27
N THR A 153 -3.25 -10.84 -14.16
CA THR A 153 -3.42 -11.97 -15.07
C THR A 153 -3.54 -13.27 -14.32
N GLU A 154 -4.47 -14.12 -14.77
CA GLU A 154 -4.79 -15.38 -14.13
C GLU A 154 -5.43 -16.37 -15.10
N ASN A 155 -5.62 -17.61 -14.65
CA ASN A 155 -6.34 -18.64 -15.41
C ASN A 155 -7.72 -18.18 -15.87
N GLN A 156 -8.42 -17.40 -15.03
CA GLN A 156 -9.79 -16.95 -15.30
C GLN A 156 -9.86 -15.84 -16.32
N ALA A 157 -8.90 -14.90 -16.31
CA ALA A 157 -8.92 -13.78 -17.23
C ALA A 157 -7.60 -13.03 -17.29
N TRP A 158 -7.39 -12.36 -18.41
CA TRP A 158 -6.38 -11.32 -18.62
C TRP A 158 -7.03 -9.96 -18.46
N ARG A 159 -6.67 -9.22 -17.40
CA ARG A 159 -7.37 -8.00 -17.00
C ARG A 159 -6.74 -6.69 -17.45
N LEU A 160 -5.61 -6.70 -18.12
CA LEU A 160 -5.01 -5.49 -18.68
C LEU A 160 -5.24 -5.43 -20.19
N GLU A 161 -5.65 -4.28 -20.71
CA GLU A 161 -5.72 -4.03 -22.15
C GLU A 161 -4.38 -4.36 -22.81
N CYS A 162 -4.42 -5.10 -23.91
CA CYS A 162 -3.26 -5.37 -24.74
C CYS A 162 -3.57 -4.96 -26.18
N LYS A 163 -2.96 -3.88 -26.65
CA LYS A 163 -3.20 -3.35 -28.00
C LYS A 163 -2.55 -4.21 -29.06
N LYS A 164 -1.39 -4.80 -28.75
CA LYS A 164 -0.69 -5.69 -29.68
C LYS A 164 -1.43 -7.01 -29.88
N TYR A 165 -2.10 -7.48 -28.82
CA TYR A 165 -2.84 -8.74 -28.83
C TYR A 165 -4.25 -8.56 -28.22
N PRO A 166 -5.15 -7.80 -28.88
CA PRO A 166 -6.46 -7.47 -28.33
C PRO A 166 -7.35 -8.68 -28.05
N GLN A 167 -7.07 -9.82 -28.67
CA GLN A 167 -7.75 -11.09 -28.40
C GLN A 167 -7.56 -11.61 -26.95
N LEU A 168 -6.54 -11.14 -26.21
CA LEU A 168 -6.39 -11.44 -24.77
C LEU A 168 -7.57 -10.91 -23.96
N ASN A 169 -8.14 -9.79 -24.39
CA ASN A 169 -9.26 -9.13 -23.70
C ASN A 169 -10.63 -9.56 -24.28
N ALA A 170 -10.65 -10.46 -25.26
CA ALA A 170 -11.89 -10.92 -25.85
C ALA A 170 -12.72 -11.74 -24.82
N PRO A 171 -14.05 -11.50 -24.74
CA PRO A 171 -14.91 -12.16 -23.74
C PRO A 171 -14.87 -13.70 -23.78
N GLU A 172 -14.68 -14.30 -24.95
CA GLU A 172 -14.57 -15.74 -25.15
C GLU A 172 -13.31 -16.35 -24.48
N ASN A 173 -12.26 -15.56 -24.28
CA ASN A 173 -11.03 -15.99 -23.64
C ASN A 173 -11.03 -15.79 -22.11
N MET A 174 -12.14 -15.27 -21.56
CA MET A 174 -12.35 -15.09 -20.14
C MET A 174 -13.34 -16.10 -19.58
N GLU A 175 -13.05 -16.72 -18.46
CA GLU A 175 -13.96 -17.62 -17.74
C GLU A 175 -14.92 -16.85 -16.83
N ARG A 176 -14.41 -15.82 -16.15
CA ARG A 176 -15.17 -14.99 -15.22
C ARG A 176 -15.29 -13.56 -15.71
N GLU A 177 -16.42 -12.92 -15.45
CA GLU A 177 -16.67 -11.50 -15.68
C GLU A 177 -16.20 -11.08 -17.08
N LYS A 178 -16.72 -11.81 -18.07
CA LYS A 178 -16.34 -11.73 -19.48
C LYS A 178 -16.37 -10.29 -20.01
N GLY A 179 -15.29 -9.89 -20.68
CA GLY A 179 -15.15 -8.56 -21.26
C GLY A 179 -14.80 -7.45 -20.26
N LYS A 180 -14.59 -7.78 -18.97
CA LYS A 180 -14.12 -6.80 -18.00
C LYS A 180 -12.60 -6.83 -17.89
N TYR A 181 -11.97 -5.72 -18.17
CA TYR A 181 -10.54 -5.49 -18.08
C TYR A 181 -10.26 -3.99 -17.85
N TYR A 182 -9.05 -3.64 -17.50
CA TYR A 182 -8.61 -2.25 -17.35
C TYR A 182 -8.00 -1.78 -18.67
N THR A 183 -8.40 -0.61 -19.12
CA THR A 183 -7.76 0.08 -20.23
C THR A 183 -6.37 0.56 -19.79
N LEU A 184 -5.46 0.76 -20.75
CA LEU A 184 -4.13 1.33 -20.46
C LEU A 184 -4.23 2.73 -19.86
N GLU A 185 -5.27 3.48 -20.20
CA GLU A 185 -5.54 4.79 -19.62
C GLU A 185 -5.95 4.69 -18.15
N GLU A 186 -6.87 3.79 -17.81
CA GLU A 186 -7.26 3.51 -16.43
C GLU A 186 -6.06 3.04 -15.59
N ALA A 187 -5.18 2.22 -16.18
CA ALA A 187 -3.96 1.78 -15.52
C ALA A 187 -3.02 2.94 -15.19
N ARG A 188 -2.78 3.87 -16.14
CA ARG A 188 -1.98 5.08 -15.89
C ARG A 188 -2.60 5.97 -14.81
N GLN A 189 -3.91 6.16 -14.85
CA GLN A 189 -4.63 6.93 -13.83
C GLN A 189 -4.49 6.31 -12.45
N LEU A 190 -4.51 4.97 -12.34
CA LEU A 190 -4.33 4.29 -11.07
C LEU A 190 -2.89 4.43 -10.55
N VAL A 191 -1.87 4.37 -11.42
CA VAL A 191 -0.47 4.66 -11.05
C VAL A 191 -0.33 6.06 -10.47
N GLU A 192 -0.90 7.06 -11.15
CA GLU A 192 -0.83 8.45 -10.68
C GLU A 192 -1.58 8.63 -9.36
N PHE A 193 -2.73 7.99 -9.20
CA PHE A 193 -3.48 7.98 -7.96
C PHE A 193 -2.66 7.37 -6.80
N CYS A 194 -1.96 6.27 -7.05
CA CYS A 194 -1.06 5.65 -6.07
C CYS A 194 0.08 6.60 -5.67
N LYS A 195 0.72 7.28 -6.64
CA LYS A 195 1.78 8.28 -6.38
C LYS A 195 1.29 9.38 -5.45
N GLN A 196 0.09 9.91 -5.68
CA GLN A 196 -0.52 10.95 -4.83
C GLN A 196 -0.77 10.47 -3.39
N HIS A 197 -0.98 9.18 -3.19
CA HIS A 197 -1.18 8.54 -1.89
C HIS A 197 0.10 7.95 -1.27
N GLN A 198 1.28 8.24 -1.85
CA GLN A 198 2.58 7.69 -1.42
C GLN A 198 2.64 6.16 -1.42
N VAL A 199 1.87 5.53 -2.29
CA VAL A 199 1.80 4.09 -2.52
C VAL A 199 2.52 3.77 -3.84
N LEU A 200 3.46 2.83 -3.81
CA LEU A 200 4.08 2.29 -5.01
C LEU A 200 3.15 1.21 -5.59
N LEU A 201 2.67 1.41 -6.81
CA LEU A 201 1.99 0.35 -7.55
C LEU A 201 3.02 -0.56 -8.21
N ILE A 202 2.89 -1.87 -8.00
CA ILE A 202 3.66 -2.91 -8.68
C ILE A 202 2.67 -3.75 -9.51
N PRO A 203 2.64 -3.58 -10.84
CA PRO A 203 1.82 -4.43 -11.70
C PRO A 203 2.45 -5.82 -11.81
N GLU A 204 1.62 -6.84 -11.90
CA GLU A 204 2.06 -8.21 -12.13
C GLU A 204 1.44 -8.77 -13.39
N ILE A 205 2.31 -9.33 -14.23
CA ILE A 205 1.96 -10.23 -15.33
C ILE A 205 2.55 -11.59 -14.98
N ASP A 206 1.72 -12.46 -14.45
CA ASP A 206 2.17 -13.76 -13.98
C ASP A 206 2.55 -14.67 -15.15
N MET A 207 3.73 -15.29 -15.01
CA MET A 207 4.32 -16.14 -16.05
C MET A 207 5.36 -17.13 -15.46
N PRO A 208 5.46 -18.35 -15.95
CA PRO A 208 4.58 -18.99 -16.92
C PRO A 208 3.38 -19.70 -16.27
N GLY A 209 3.22 -19.59 -14.96
CA GLY A 209 2.08 -20.09 -14.22
C GLY A 209 0.80 -19.29 -14.47
N HIS A 210 -0.32 -19.74 -13.95
CA HIS A 210 -1.61 -19.07 -14.01
C HIS A 210 -1.99 -18.56 -15.42
N SER A 211 -1.62 -19.35 -16.45
CA SER A 211 -1.54 -18.93 -17.86
C SER A 211 -2.71 -19.40 -18.73
N ALA A 212 -3.76 -20.02 -18.17
CA ALA A 212 -4.81 -20.61 -18.99
C ALA A 212 -5.55 -19.58 -19.87
N ALA A 213 -5.68 -18.32 -19.46
CA ALA A 213 -6.24 -17.26 -20.32
C ALA A 213 -5.34 -17.00 -21.55
N PHE A 214 -4.02 -16.97 -21.34
CA PHE A 214 -3.03 -16.86 -22.42
C PHE A 214 -3.10 -18.07 -23.37
N GLU A 215 -3.11 -19.30 -22.82
CA GLU A 215 -3.16 -20.52 -23.62
C GLU A 215 -4.47 -20.65 -24.40
N ARG A 216 -5.60 -20.26 -23.83
CA ARG A 216 -6.88 -20.20 -24.58
C ARG A 216 -6.80 -19.27 -25.78
N THR A 217 -6.11 -18.14 -25.61
CA THR A 217 -5.96 -17.11 -26.65
C THR A 217 -5.02 -17.56 -27.77
N PHE A 218 -3.83 -18.04 -27.43
CA PHE A 218 -2.76 -18.25 -28.41
C PHE A 218 -2.56 -19.72 -28.84
N LYS A 219 -3.23 -20.66 -28.13
CA LYS A 219 -3.06 -22.11 -28.33
C LYS A 219 -1.59 -22.53 -28.23
N THR A 220 -0.87 -21.95 -27.26
CA THR A 220 0.54 -22.21 -27.01
C THR A 220 0.88 -21.96 -25.54
N ASP A 221 1.86 -22.71 -25.01
CA ASP A 221 2.43 -22.51 -23.68
C ASP A 221 3.33 -21.26 -23.67
N MET A 222 3.33 -20.52 -22.59
CA MET A 222 4.21 -19.37 -22.38
C MET A 222 5.70 -19.70 -22.45
N GLN A 223 6.11 -20.93 -22.07
CA GLN A 223 7.50 -21.39 -22.08
C GLN A 223 7.98 -21.83 -23.48
N SER A 224 7.07 -21.95 -24.45
CA SER A 224 7.47 -22.23 -25.84
C SER A 224 8.17 -21.02 -26.48
N GLU A 225 8.90 -21.22 -27.57
CA GLU A 225 9.55 -20.15 -28.33
C GLU A 225 8.51 -19.08 -28.76
N LYS A 226 7.36 -19.53 -29.32
CA LYS A 226 6.26 -18.64 -29.70
C LYS A 226 5.65 -17.91 -28.50
N GLY A 227 5.39 -18.61 -27.39
CA GLY A 227 4.84 -18.03 -26.17
C GLY A 227 5.77 -16.99 -25.56
N THR A 228 7.05 -17.30 -25.49
CA THR A 228 8.10 -16.39 -25.00
C THR A 228 8.18 -15.10 -25.84
N GLN A 229 8.07 -15.20 -27.16
CA GLN A 229 8.08 -14.01 -28.03
C GLN A 229 6.85 -13.14 -27.80
N ILE A 230 5.67 -13.74 -27.66
CA ILE A 230 4.43 -13.02 -27.31
C ILE A 230 4.56 -12.32 -25.95
N LEU A 231 5.13 -13.00 -24.94
CA LEU A 231 5.34 -12.39 -23.61
C LEU A 231 6.29 -11.20 -23.65
N LYS A 232 7.37 -11.26 -24.42
CA LYS A 232 8.28 -10.12 -24.62
C LYS A 232 7.54 -8.91 -25.20
N ASP A 233 6.74 -9.13 -26.22
CA ASP A 233 5.92 -8.09 -26.83
C ASP A 233 4.93 -7.46 -25.83
N ILE A 234 4.35 -8.28 -24.94
CA ILE A 234 3.45 -7.83 -23.87
C ILE A 234 4.23 -7.03 -22.82
N ILE A 235 5.40 -7.51 -22.38
CA ILE A 235 6.25 -6.79 -21.42
C ILE A 235 6.65 -5.43 -21.96
N ASP A 236 7.02 -5.31 -23.22
CA ASP A 236 7.34 -4.04 -23.85
C ASP A 236 6.16 -3.06 -23.77
N GLU A 237 4.94 -3.52 -24.05
CA GLU A 237 3.73 -2.68 -23.95
C GLU A 237 3.42 -2.30 -22.50
N VAL A 238 3.57 -3.23 -21.56
CA VAL A 238 3.37 -3.00 -20.13
C VAL A 238 4.39 -1.99 -19.60
N CYS A 239 5.69 -2.17 -19.89
CA CYS A 239 6.74 -1.25 -19.48
C CYS A 239 6.56 0.15 -20.08
N ALA A 240 6.08 0.25 -21.32
CA ALA A 240 5.77 1.53 -21.95
C ALA A 240 4.52 2.21 -21.36
N THR A 241 3.64 1.43 -20.70
CA THR A 241 2.39 1.93 -20.11
C THR A 241 2.58 2.43 -18.70
N PHE A 242 3.31 1.66 -17.87
CA PHE A 242 3.47 1.92 -16.46
C PHE A 242 4.76 2.69 -16.16
N ASP A 243 4.62 3.90 -15.65
CA ASP A 243 5.74 4.68 -15.11
C ASP A 243 6.00 4.26 -13.65
N VAL A 244 6.52 3.02 -13.48
CA VAL A 244 6.84 2.42 -12.20
C VAL A 244 8.20 1.70 -12.26
N PRO A 245 8.93 1.60 -11.13
CA PRO A 245 10.28 1.03 -11.13
C PRO A 245 10.32 -0.50 -11.17
N TYR A 246 9.19 -1.18 -10.97
CA TYR A 246 9.14 -2.64 -10.87
C TYR A 246 7.94 -3.21 -11.62
N LEU A 247 8.16 -4.31 -12.31
CA LEU A 247 7.17 -5.24 -12.84
C LEU A 247 7.36 -6.59 -12.12
N HIS A 248 6.31 -7.15 -11.53
CA HIS A 248 6.33 -8.49 -10.98
C HIS A 248 5.98 -9.51 -12.07
N ILE A 249 6.70 -10.61 -12.14
CA ILE A 249 6.52 -11.64 -13.18
C ILE A 249 5.92 -12.95 -12.65
N GLY A 250 5.47 -12.97 -11.40
CA GLY A 250 4.92 -14.14 -10.74
C GLY A 250 5.95 -15.24 -10.55
N THR A 251 5.77 -16.37 -11.22
CA THR A 251 6.61 -17.57 -11.25
C THR A 251 6.27 -18.64 -10.20
N ASP A 252 5.13 -18.51 -9.57
CA ASP A 252 4.65 -19.49 -8.59
C ASP A 252 3.77 -20.59 -9.23
N GLU A 253 3.55 -21.64 -8.47
CA GLU A 253 2.66 -22.78 -8.73
C GLU A 253 2.77 -23.39 -10.14
N VAL A 254 3.98 -23.46 -10.72
CA VAL A 254 4.20 -23.93 -12.08
C VAL A 254 5.29 -24.99 -12.18
N GLN A 255 5.13 -25.93 -13.10
CA GLN A 255 6.19 -26.84 -13.53
C GLN A 255 6.97 -26.20 -14.67
N PHE A 256 8.27 -25.98 -14.46
CA PHE A 256 9.15 -25.46 -15.50
C PHE A 256 9.50 -26.55 -16.49
N THR A 257 9.06 -26.39 -17.73
CA THR A 257 9.48 -27.22 -18.88
C THR A 257 10.71 -26.64 -19.59
N ASN A 258 10.90 -25.30 -19.41
CA ASN A 258 12.09 -24.58 -19.87
C ASN A 258 12.82 -23.98 -18.65
N PRO A 259 13.96 -24.56 -18.21
CA PRO A 259 14.69 -24.08 -17.03
C PRO A 259 15.28 -22.68 -17.21
N ASP A 260 15.49 -22.22 -18.45
CA ASP A 260 16.03 -20.91 -18.77
C ASP A 260 14.95 -19.82 -18.85
N PHE A 261 13.66 -20.17 -18.73
CA PHE A 261 12.55 -19.25 -18.89
C PHE A 261 12.65 -18.03 -17.93
N VAL A 262 12.72 -18.28 -16.62
CA VAL A 262 12.79 -17.19 -15.63
C VAL A 262 14.06 -16.35 -15.77
N PRO A 263 15.28 -16.94 -15.85
CA PRO A 263 16.49 -16.17 -16.10
C PRO A 263 16.43 -15.32 -17.38
N MET A 264 15.77 -15.80 -18.41
CA MET A 264 15.62 -15.10 -19.69
C MET A 264 14.65 -13.90 -19.54
N MET A 265 13.50 -14.11 -18.90
CA MET A 265 12.49 -13.05 -18.72
C MET A 265 12.97 -11.94 -17.76
N VAL A 266 13.75 -12.30 -16.73
CA VAL A 266 14.35 -11.31 -15.79
C VAL A 266 15.45 -10.47 -16.46
N ARG A 267 16.15 -11.00 -17.46
CA ARG A 267 17.20 -10.26 -18.18
C ARG A 267 16.65 -9.38 -19.31
N TYR A 268 15.45 -9.69 -19.77
CA TYR A 268 14.77 -8.94 -20.81
C TYR A 268 14.30 -7.60 -20.29
#